data_05d9c8dc0e8024aae0693cc6df4c858c
#
_entry.id   05d9c8dc0e8024aae0693cc6df4c858c
#
_cell.length_a   1.000
_cell.length_b   1.000
_cell.length_c   1.000
_cell.angle_alpha   90.00
_cell.angle_beta   90.00
_cell.angle_gamma   90.00
#
_symmetry.space_group_name_H-M   'P 1'
#
loop_
_entity.id
_entity.type
_entity.pdbx_description
1 polymer ?
#
loop_
_entity_poly.entity_id
_entity_poly.type
_entity_poly.pdbx_seq_one_letter_code
_entity_poly.pdbx_strand_id
1 'polypeptide(L)'
;FSDEWRDKQDICKSMISHRLGKTQNRIHARKCKVVKVSKEQERLFFSKNHISGFVPSRECFGLSYNNEIVAVISLRIPRQKKHKGMIEIARFSTKLNNHISGGLSRLMKEVKEYAIDSRHSGILTYADRRFGEGKGYLSSGFVLDGNTGLDYWYTDGQIRLNRFSVRADKHETEKEK
;
A
#
# COMPACT_ATOMS: atom_id res chain seq x y z
N PHE A 1 -11.17 6.39 -10.03
CA PHE A 1 -11.48 7.80 -10.28
C PHE A 1 -10.83 8.24 -11.59
N SER A 2 -11.40 9.27 -12.26
CA SER A 2 -10.91 9.78 -13.55
C SER A 2 -9.48 10.32 -13.50
N ASP A 3 -9.13 11.03 -12.44
CA ASP A 3 -7.78 11.52 -12.18
C ASP A 3 -6.75 10.38 -12.01
N GLU A 4 -7.12 9.29 -11.32
CA GLU A 4 -6.25 8.11 -11.23
C GLU A 4 -6.01 7.49 -12.62
N TRP A 5 -7.04 7.42 -13.45
CA TRP A 5 -6.91 6.92 -14.82
C TRP A 5 -6.04 7.85 -15.69
N ARG A 6 -6.23 9.16 -15.58
CA ARG A 6 -5.43 10.15 -16.34
C ARG A 6 -3.96 10.12 -15.95
N ASP A 7 -3.68 10.14 -14.63
CA ASP A 7 -2.34 10.42 -14.11
C ASP A 7 -1.54 9.14 -13.82
N LYS A 8 -2.21 7.98 -13.69
CA LYS A 8 -1.62 6.68 -13.30
C LYS A 8 -2.13 5.53 -14.17
N GLN A 9 -2.25 5.79 -15.47
CA GLN A 9 -2.87 4.86 -16.42
C GLN A 9 -2.23 3.47 -16.41
N ASP A 10 -0.88 3.40 -16.35
CA ASP A 10 -0.17 2.11 -16.34
C ASP A 10 -0.48 1.29 -15.10
N ILE A 11 -0.60 1.95 -13.93
CA ILE A 11 -1.00 1.28 -12.70
C ILE A 11 -2.43 0.75 -12.84
N CYS A 12 -3.36 1.58 -13.32
CA CYS A 12 -4.75 1.17 -13.53
C CYS A 12 -4.86 0.00 -14.50
N LYS A 13 -4.17 0.04 -15.63
CA LYS A 13 -4.13 -1.05 -16.63
C LYS A 13 -3.58 -2.35 -16.03
N SER A 14 -2.48 -2.25 -15.27
CA SER A 14 -1.89 -3.41 -14.59
C SER A 14 -2.85 -4.02 -13.57
N MET A 15 -3.55 -3.20 -12.78
CA MET A 15 -4.55 -3.67 -11.81
C MET A 15 -5.74 -4.36 -12.49
N ILE A 16 -6.24 -3.80 -13.60
CA ILE A 16 -7.32 -4.40 -14.39
C ILE A 16 -6.87 -5.74 -14.99
N SER A 17 -5.68 -5.78 -15.60
CA SER A 17 -5.11 -7.02 -16.17
C SER A 17 -4.93 -8.10 -15.11
N HIS A 18 -4.50 -7.71 -13.90
CA HIS A 18 -4.39 -8.63 -12.77
C HIS A 18 -5.77 -9.17 -12.35
N ARG A 19 -6.79 -8.33 -12.29
CA ARG A 19 -8.16 -8.73 -11.93
C ARG A 19 -8.78 -9.68 -12.94
N LEU A 20 -8.45 -9.48 -14.21
CA LEU A 20 -8.90 -10.33 -15.32
C LEU A 20 -8.07 -11.61 -15.48
N GLY A 21 -7.06 -11.83 -14.63
CA GLY A 21 -6.15 -12.98 -14.77
C GLY A 21 -5.21 -12.93 -15.98
N LYS A 22 -5.12 -11.76 -16.64
CA LYS A 22 -4.34 -11.51 -17.86
C LYS A 22 -2.97 -10.85 -17.59
N THR A 23 -2.43 -11.05 -16.39
CA THR A 23 -1.10 -10.52 -16.05
C THR A 23 -0.03 -11.20 -16.91
N GLN A 24 0.84 -10.42 -17.52
CA GLN A 24 1.84 -10.92 -18.49
C GLN A 24 2.88 -11.83 -17.84
N ASN A 25 3.39 -11.47 -16.68
CA ASN A 25 4.47 -12.19 -16.01
C ASN A 25 3.95 -12.86 -14.74
N ARG A 26 4.23 -14.16 -14.58
CA ARG A 26 3.94 -14.90 -13.35
C ARG A 26 5.23 -15.39 -12.70
N ILE A 27 5.45 -14.97 -11.47
CA ILE A 27 6.61 -15.33 -10.67
C ILE A 27 6.11 -16.01 -9.39
N HIS A 28 6.67 -17.17 -9.05
CA HIS A 28 6.40 -17.80 -7.76
C HIS A 28 7.29 -17.19 -6.68
N ALA A 29 6.72 -16.73 -5.59
CA ALA A 29 7.46 -16.11 -4.48
C ALA A 29 8.57 -17.00 -3.92
N ARG A 30 8.45 -18.33 -3.99
CA ARG A 30 9.50 -19.28 -3.60
C ARG A 30 10.81 -19.12 -4.38
N LYS A 31 10.76 -18.56 -5.59
CA LYS A 31 11.95 -18.26 -6.42
C LYS A 31 12.56 -16.89 -6.08
N CYS A 32 11.90 -16.09 -5.27
CA CYS A 32 12.40 -14.78 -4.89
C CYS A 32 13.24 -14.85 -3.62
N LYS A 33 14.18 -13.93 -3.48
CA LYS A 33 14.90 -13.67 -2.23
C LYS A 33 14.17 -12.58 -1.46
N VAL A 34 14.07 -12.71 -0.13
CA VAL A 34 13.63 -11.61 0.71
C VAL A 34 14.79 -10.66 0.91
N VAL A 35 14.53 -9.37 0.81
CA VAL A 35 15.53 -8.32 0.95
C VAL A 35 14.98 -7.17 1.78
N LYS A 36 15.84 -6.48 2.51
CA LYS A 36 15.52 -5.15 3.04
C LYS A 36 15.54 -4.14 1.90
N VAL A 37 14.58 -3.22 1.92
CA VAL A 37 14.42 -2.20 0.88
C VAL A 37 14.84 -0.85 1.46
N SER A 38 15.75 -0.15 0.78
CA SER A 38 16.16 1.18 1.21
C SER A 38 15.03 2.20 1.05
N LYS A 39 15.10 3.34 1.75
CA LYS A 39 14.08 4.39 1.67
C LYS A 39 13.94 4.98 0.27
N GLU A 40 15.02 5.05 -0.47
CA GLU A 40 15.01 5.49 -1.86
C GLU A 40 14.31 4.47 -2.77
N GLN A 41 14.68 3.20 -2.65
CA GLN A 41 14.05 2.10 -3.40
C GLN A 41 12.54 2.00 -3.08
N GLU A 42 12.17 2.12 -1.81
CA GLU A 42 10.78 2.13 -1.35
C GLU A 42 9.99 3.25 -2.03
N ARG A 43 10.53 4.49 -2.00
CA ARG A 43 9.89 5.65 -2.63
C ARG A 43 9.69 5.42 -4.12
N LEU A 44 10.74 5.03 -4.83
CA LEU A 44 10.69 4.78 -6.28
C LEU A 44 9.71 3.65 -6.61
N PHE A 45 9.74 2.57 -5.84
CA PHE A 45 8.87 1.43 -6.08
C PHE A 45 7.40 1.77 -5.92
N PHE A 46 6.99 2.36 -4.78
CA PHE A 46 5.58 2.69 -4.56
C PHE A 46 5.08 3.84 -5.44
N SER A 47 5.92 4.79 -5.79
CA SER A 47 5.54 5.85 -6.74
C SER A 47 5.19 5.28 -8.12
N LYS A 48 5.87 4.22 -8.56
CA LYS A 48 5.65 3.58 -9.86
C LYS A 48 4.60 2.47 -9.85
N ASN A 49 4.38 1.80 -8.71
CA ASN A 49 3.63 0.55 -8.68
C ASN A 49 2.39 0.56 -7.76
N HIS A 50 2.16 1.62 -6.99
CA HIS A 50 1.01 1.68 -6.07
C HIS A 50 0.09 2.85 -6.40
N ILE A 51 -1.22 2.58 -6.53
CA ILE A 51 -2.22 3.60 -6.93
C ILE A 51 -2.24 4.82 -6.01
N SER A 52 -2.09 4.62 -4.71
CA SER A 52 -2.01 5.71 -3.71
C SER A 52 -0.58 6.23 -3.50
N GLY A 53 0.39 5.77 -4.28
CA GLY A 53 1.78 6.21 -4.23
C GLY A 53 2.52 5.87 -2.92
N PHE A 54 3.65 6.53 -2.74
CA PHE A 54 4.54 6.37 -1.59
C PHE A 54 3.97 7.03 -0.33
N VAL A 55 4.24 6.43 0.82
CA VAL A 55 4.12 7.05 2.15
C VAL A 55 5.35 6.66 2.98
N PRO A 56 5.86 7.56 3.85
CA PRO A 56 6.99 7.23 4.71
C PRO A 56 6.68 6.02 5.61
N SER A 57 7.64 5.13 5.73
CA SER A 57 7.56 3.93 6.55
C SER A 57 8.66 3.89 7.61
N ARG A 58 8.51 2.99 8.58
CA ARG A 58 9.53 2.65 9.57
C ARG A 58 10.46 1.56 9.04
N GLU A 59 9.87 0.49 8.51
CA GLU A 59 10.59 -0.67 7.97
C GLU A 59 9.97 -1.08 6.62
N CYS A 60 10.76 -1.70 5.76
CA CYS A 60 10.35 -2.08 4.43
C CYS A 60 11.04 -3.36 3.97
N PHE A 61 10.24 -4.35 3.55
CA PHE A 61 10.71 -5.62 3.01
C PHE A 61 10.30 -5.79 1.56
N GLY A 62 11.13 -6.45 0.78
CA GLY A 62 10.86 -6.73 -0.61
C GLY A 62 11.13 -8.17 -1.01
N LEU A 63 10.57 -8.56 -2.13
CA LEU A 63 10.94 -9.77 -2.85
C LEU A 63 11.78 -9.38 -4.06
N SER A 64 12.96 -9.96 -4.18
CA SER A 64 13.85 -9.79 -5.32
C SER A 64 13.88 -11.07 -6.17
N TYR A 65 13.73 -10.91 -7.48
CA TYR A 65 13.85 -11.95 -8.49
C TYR A 65 14.76 -11.46 -9.61
N ASN A 66 15.77 -12.24 -9.97
CA ASN A 66 16.80 -11.85 -10.95
C ASN A 66 17.41 -10.45 -10.66
N ASN A 67 17.74 -10.20 -9.40
CA ASN A 67 18.31 -8.92 -8.89
C ASN A 67 17.37 -7.69 -9.02
N GLU A 68 16.11 -7.91 -9.35
CA GLU A 68 15.11 -6.84 -9.41
C GLU A 68 14.07 -6.99 -8.28
N ILE A 69 13.65 -5.88 -7.67
CA ILE A 69 12.57 -5.87 -6.68
C ILE A 69 11.23 -6.02 -7.40
N VAL A 70 10.51 -7.10 -7.09
CA VAL A 70 9.24 -7.45 -7.75
C VAL A 70 8.00 -7.32 -6.85
N ALA A 71 8.19 -7.24 -5.55
CA ALA A 71 7.12 -6.92 -4.58
C ALA A 71 7.71 -6.22 -3.38
N VAL A 72 6.94 -5.32 -2.76
CA VAL A 72 7.35 -4.56 -1.58
C VAL A 72 6.19 -4.45 -0.60
N ILE A 73 6.51 -4.57 0.70
CA ILE A 73 5.63 -4.31 1.82
C ILE A 73 6.29 -3.31 2.76
N SER A 74 5.58 -2.27 3.17
CA SER A 74 6.09 -1.24 4.07
C SER A 74 5.27 -1.15 5.35
N LEU A 75 5.96 -0.86 6.45
CA LEU A 75 5.43 -0.85 7.80
C LEU A 75 5.58 0.53 8.43
N ARG A 76 4.57 0.97 9.18
CA ARG A 76 4.62 2.22 9.94
C ARG A 76 3.93 2.07 11.30
N ILE A 77 4.18 3.02 12.17
CA ILE A 77 3.39 3.14 13.40
C ILE A 77 1.99 3.66 13.05
N PRO A 78 0.92 3.03 13.54
CA PRO A 78 -0.44 3.50 13.33
C PRO A 78 -0.64 4.92 13.82
N ARG A 79 -1.38 5.73 13.05
CA ARG A 79 -1.67 7.12 13.45
C ARG A 79 -2.75 7.21 14.54
N GLN A 80 -3.65 6.23 14.58
CA GLN A 80 -4.76 6.23 15.52
C GLN A 80 -4.31 5.72 16.89
N LYS A 81 -4.57 6.50 17.95
CA LYS A 81 -4.19 6.17 19.35
C LYS A 81 -4.73 4.81 19.83
N LYS A 82 -5.91 4.40 19.35
CA LYS A 82 -6.52 3.10 19.71
C LYS A 82 -5.70 1.88 19.27
N HIS A 83 -4.79 2.05 18.30
CA HIS A 83 -3.88 1.01 17.82
C HIS A 83 -2.45 1.18 18.33
N LYS A 84 -2.27 1.90 19.45
CA LYS A 84 -0.96 2.04 20.10
C LYS A 84 -0.37 0.67 20.43
N GLY A 85 0.91 0.50 20.13
CA GLY A 85 1.62 -0.77 20.31
C GLY A 85 1.55 -1.72 19.11
N MET A 86 0.66 -1.52 18.16
CA MET A 86 0.61 -2.30 16.92
C MET A 86 1.58 -1.75 15.86
N ILE A 87 1.82 -2.54 14.81
CA ILE A 87 2.47 -2.11 13.58
C ILE A 87 1.48 -2.14 12.43
N GLU A 88 1.48 -1.12 11.57
CA GLU A 88 0.57 -1.03 10.42
C GLU A 88 1.31 -1.36 9.14
N ILE A 89 0.74 -2.27 8.32
CA ILE A 89 1.12 -2.40 6.92
C ILE A 89 0.59 -1.16 6.18
N ALA A 90 1.49 -0.25 5.86
CA ALA A 90 1.15 1.01 5.21
C ALA A 90 0.87 0.83 3.72
N ARG A 91 1.66 -0.04 3.06
CA ARG A 91 1.55 -0.34 1.63
C ARG A 91 2.00 -1.77 1.35
N PHE A 92 1.36 -2.40 0.39
CA PHE A 92 1.81 -3.60 -0.29
C PHE A 92 1.56 -3.44 -1.78
N SER A 93 2.55 -3.72 -2.62
CA SER A 93 2.40 -3.75 -4.07
C SER A 93 3.35 -4.75 -4.72
N THR A 94 2.96 -5.23 -5.89
CA THR A 94 3.85 -5.93 -6.82
C THR A 94 4.26 -4.99 -7.94
N LYS A 95 5.38 -5.28 -8.59
CA LYS A 95 5.81 -4.57 -9.81
C LYS A 95 4.70 -4.66 -10.87
N LEU A 96 4.48 -3.59 -11.62
CA LEU A 96 3.47 -3.55 -12.69
C LEU A 96 3.63 -4.75 -13.63
N ASN A 97 2.51 -5.27 -14.11
CA ASN A 97 2.42 -6.40 -15.04
C ASN A 97 3.03 -7.71 -14.51
N ASN A 98 3.27 -7.81 -13.20
CA ASN A 98 3.76 -9.02 -12.55
C ASN A 98 2.74 -9.54 -11.52
N HIS A 99 2.42 -10.84 -11.63
CA HIS A 99 1.70 -11.58 -10.61
C HIS A 99 2.69 -12.41 -9.78
N ILE A 100 2.84 -12.07 -8.51
CA ILE A 100 3.75 -12.77 -7.61
C ILE A 100 2.95 -13.76 -6.77
N SER A 101 2.84 -15.00 -7.26
CA SER A 101 2.09 -16.05 -6.57
C SER A 101 2.69 -16.34 -5.19
N GLY A 102 1.90 -16.14 -4.12
CA GLY A 102 2.33 -16.29 -2.73
C GLY A 102 3.20 -15.11 -2.22
N GLY A 103 3.27 -13.99 -2.98
CA GLY A 103 4.11 -12.85 -2.62
C GLY A 103 3.74 -12.22 -1.29
N LEU A 104 2.45 -11.93 -1.08
CA LEU A 104 1.98 -11.40 0.20
C LEU A 104 2.28 -12.35 1.35
N SER A 105 1.93 -13.63 1.23
CA SER A 105 2.15 -14.63 2.29
C SER A 105 3.63 -14.76 2.66
N ARG A 106 4.53 -14.66 1.69
CA ARG A 106 5.96 -14.73 1.94
C ARG A 106 6.47 -13.49 2.69
N LEU A 107 6.07 -12.30 2.28
CA LEU A 107 6.42 -11.07 2.98
C LEU A 107 5.75 -10.98 4.36
N MET A 108 4.57 -11.56 4.53
CA MET A 108 3.91 -11.62 5.84
C MET A 108 4.68 -12.41 6.90
N LYS A 109 5.52 -13.37 6.50
CA LYS A 109 6.43 -14.03 7.45
C LYS A 109 7.40 -13.02 8.05
N GLU A 110 8.07 -12.25 7.23
CA GLU A 110 9.03 -11.21 7.66
C GLU A 110 8.33 -10.15 8.53
N VAL A 111 7.11 -9.75 8.14
CA VAL A 111 6.32 -8.79 8.92
C VAL A 111 5.97 -9.34 10.30
N LYS A 112 5.61 -10.62 10.40
CA LYS A 112 5.32 -11.28 11.69
C LYS A 112 6.55 -11.40 12.56
N GLU A 113 7.68 -11.82 12.00
CA GLU A 113 8.97 -11.90 12.70
C GLU A 113 9.39 -10.52 13.21
N TYR A 114 9.35 -9.49 12.34
CA TYR A 114 9.62 -8.12 12.75
C TYR A 114 8.69 -7.63 13.88
N ALA A 115 7.39 -7.94 13.80
CA ALA A 115 6.43 -7.51 14.82
C ALA A 115 6.73 -8.15 16.19
N ILE A 116 7.12 -9.43 16.20
CA ILE A 116 7.50 -10.16 17.42
C ILE A 116 8.81 -9.58 18.00
N ASP A 117 9.85 -9.46 17.19
CA ASP A 117 11.16 -8.96 17.60
C ASP A 117 11.11 -7.53 18.13
N SER A 118 10.26 -6.71 17.52
CA SER A 118 10.02 -5.32 17.94
C SER A 118 8.95 -5.18 19.03
N ARG A 119 8.43 -6.29 19.58
CA ARG A 119 7.43 -6.35 20.66
C ARG A 119 6.13 -5.58 20.34
N HIS A 120 5.70 -5.63 19.08
CA HIS A 120 4.39 -5.10 18.70
C HIS A 120 3.27 -6.04 19.15
N SER A 121 2.18 -5.47 19.68
CA SER A 121 1.03 -6.23 20.17
C SER A 121 0.16 -6.83 19.06
N GLY A 122 0.37 -6.43 17.82
CA GLY A 122 -0.37 -6.94 16.67
C GLY A 122 0.00 -6.22 15.38
N ILE A 123 -0.57 -6.71 14.28
CA ILE A 123 -0.38 -6.18 12.94
C ILE A 123 -1.73 -5.67 12.43
N LEU A 124 -1.76 -4.43 11.95
CA LEU A 124 -2.94 -3.77 11.39
C LEU A 124 -2.74 -3.52 9.89
N THR A 125 -3.81 -3.56 9.12
CA THR A 125 -3.83 -3.11 7.73
C THR A 125 -5.19 -2.55 7.34
N TYR A 126 -5.22 -1.73 6.30
CA TYR A 126 -6.44 -1.23 5.69
C TYR A 126 -6.54 -1.72 4.24
N ALA A 127 -7.66 -2.34 3.90
CA ALA A 127 -7.97 -2.73 2.54
C ALA A 127 -8.87 -1.68 1.87
N ASP A 128 -8.44 -1.16 0.73
CA ASP A 128 -9.29 -0.28 -0.08
C ASP A 128 -10.36 -1.13 -0.78
N ARG A 129 -11.59 -1.00 -0.33
CA ARG A 129 -12.73 -1.80 -0.81
C ARG A 129 -13.11 -1.53 -2.26
N ARG A 130 -12.63 -0.45 -2.87
CA ARG A 130 -12.76 -0.21 -4.31
C ARG A 130 -12.08 -1.29 -5.14
N PHE A 131 -11.01 -1.89 -4.60
CA PHE A 131 -10.18 -2.85 -5.29
C PHE A 131 -10.34 -4.29 -4.78
N GLY A 132 -11.08 -4.51 -3.72
CA GLY A 132 -11.36 -5.85 -3.22
C GLY A 132 -11.73 -5.91 -1.73
N GLU A 133 -12.12 -7.09 -1.29
CA GLU A 133 -12.62 -7.35 0.06
C GLU A 133 -11.49 -7.71 1.05
N GLY A 134 -10.22 -7.54 0.67
CA GLY A 134 -9.10 -7.89 1.55
C GLY A 134 -8.83 -9.39 1.68
N LYS A 135 -9.33 -10.23 0.74
CA LYS A 135 -9.18 -11.72 0.82
C LYS A 135 -7.73 -12.18 1.02
N GLY A 136 -6.76 -11.47 0.42
CA GLY A 136 -5.34 -11.78 0.61
C GLY A 136 -4.87 -11.61 2.06
N TYR A 137 -5.41 -10.64 2.79
CA TYR A 137 -5.12 -10.45 4.20
C TYR A 137 -5.84 -11.49 5.06
N LEU A 138 -7.11 -11.76 4.79
CA LEU A 138 -7.86 -12.81 5.49
C LEU A 138 -7.15 -14.17 5.37
N SER A 139 -6.71 -14.55 4.17
CA SER A 139 -5.93 -15.81 3.95
C SER A 139 -4.55 -15.78 4.61
N SER A 140 -4.04 -14.63 5.02
CA SER A 140 -2.79 -14.47 5.77
C SER A 140 -2.98 -14.46 7.28
N GLY A 141 -4.22 -14.70 7.76
CA GLY A 141 -4.56 -14.80 9.18
C GLY A 141 -5.05 -13.50 9.82
N PHE A 142 -5.37 -12.46 9.01
CA PHE A 142 -6.06 -11.30 9.54
C PHE A 142 -7.53 -11.59 9.80
N VAL A 143 -8.10 -10.90 10.77
CA VAL A 143 -9.53 -10.85 11.01
C VAL A 143 -10.05 -9.45 10.69
N LEU A 144 -11.30 -9.36 10.24
CA LEU A 144 -11.92 -8.07 9.98
C LEU A 144 -12.29 -7.42 11.32
N ASP A 145 -11.63 -6.31 11.63
CA ASP A 145 -11.87 -5.53 12.86
C ASP A 145 -12.99 -4.49 12.68
N GLY A 146 -13.35 -4.16 11.44
CA GLY A 146 -14.41 -3.22 11.13
C GLY A 146 -14.17 -2.44 9.85
N ASN A 147 -15.03 -1.45 9.63
CA ASN A 147 -14.91 -0.51 8.51
C ASN A 147 -14.47 0.85 9.03
N THR A 148 -13.63 1.54 8.26
CA THR A 148 -13.38 2.96 8.50
C THR A 148 -14.63 3.77 8.17
N GLY A 149 -14.80 4.92 8.81
CA GLY A 149 -15.82 5.88 8.41
C GLY A 149 -15.68 6.30 6.94
N LEU A 150 -16.75 6.83 6.39
CA LEU A 150 -16.75 7.35 5.03
C LEU A 150 -15.70 8.44 4.89
N ASP A 151 -14.90 8.35 3.85
CA ASP A 151 -13.97 9.40 3.45
C ASP A 151 -14.53 10.14 2.22
N TYR A 152 -14.20 11.42 2.11
CA TYR A 152 -14.65 12.26 1.01
C TYR A 152 -13.52 13.15 0.52
N TRP A 153 -13.68 13.59 -0.71
CA TRP A 153 -12.75 14.45 -1.42
C TRP A 153 -13.51 15.62 -1.99
N TYR A 154 -12.90 16.78 -2.02
CA TYR A 154 -13.38 17.88 -2.82
C TYR A 154 -12.91 17.70 -4.27
N THR A 155 -13.64 18.23 -5.24
CA THR A 155 -13.25 18.20 -6.64
C THR A 155 -13.72 19.45 -7.35
N ASP A 156 -12.90 19.91 -8.27
CA ASP A 156 -13.24 20.94 -9.27
C ASP A 156 -13.70 20.33 -10.60
N GLY A 157 -13.93 19.00 -10.62
CA GLY A 157 -14.28 18.26 -11.83
C GLY A 157 -13.06 17.64 -12.52
N GLN A 158 -11.85 18.11 -12.25
CA GLN A 158 -10.62 17.62 -12.88
C GLN A 158 -9.71 16.89 -11.89
N ILE A 159 -9.53 17.43 -10.69
CA ILE A 159 -8.68 16.86 -9.64
C ILE A 159 -9.48 16.60 -8.37
N ARG A 160 -8.97 15.70 -7.54
CA ARG A 160 -9.45 15.48 -6.18
C ARG A 160 -8.53 16.16 -5.18
N LEU A 161 -9.12 16.97 -4.34
CA LEU A 161 -8.43 17.65 -3.25
C LEU A 161 -8.73 16.93 -1.92
N ASN A 162 -7.70 16.67 -1.15
CA ASN A 162 -7.86 16.09 0.17
C ASN A 162 -8.62 17.06 1.08
N ARG A 163 -9.59 16.57 1.85
CA ARG A 163 -10.39 17.38 2.79
C ARG A 163 -9.56 18.22 3.75
N PHE A 164 -8.35 17.78 4.11
CA PHE A 164 -7.45 18.52 4.99
C PHE A 164 -6.69 19.65 4.28
N SER A 165 -6.63 19.65 2.95
CA SER A 165 -6.02 20.74 2.19
C SER A 165 -6.99 21.89 1.89
N VAL A 166 -8.30 21.67 2.10
CA VAL A 166 -9.38 22.62 1.77
C VAL A 166 -10.10 23.09 3.04
N ARG A 167 -9.43 23.11 4.20
CA ARG A 167 -10.01 23.64 5.45
C ARG A 167 -10.05 25.16 5.41
N ALA A 168 -11.16 25.73 5.89
CA ALA A 168 -11.40 27.17 5.91
C ALA A 168 -10.32 27.98 6.64
N ASP A 169 -9.75 27.41 7.71
CA ASP A 169 -8.66 27.97 8.49
C ASP A 169 -7.34 28.19 7.69
N LYS A 170 -7.18 27.56 6.54
CA LYS A 170 -6.06 27.83 5.62
C LYS A 170 -6.34 28.97 4.63
N HIS A 171 -7.61 29.26 4.34
CA HIS A 171 -8.01 30.30 3.40
C HIS A 171 -8.14 31.67 4.04
N GLU A 172 -8.35 31.76 5.36
CA GLU A 172 -8.38 33.03 6.08
C GLU A 172 -7.01 33.68 6.20
N THR A 173 -5.95 32.88 6.38
CA THR A 173 -4.55 33.36 6.48
C THR A 173 -3.97 33.88 5.15
N GLU A 174 -4.54 33.54 4.01
CA GLU A 174 -4.10 34.05 2.70
C GLU A 174 -4.83 35.33 2.26
N LYS A 175 -5.95 35.68 2.90
CA LYS A 175 -6.68 36.93 2.63
C LYS A 175 -6.19 38.11 3.45
N GLU A 176 -5.38 37.89 4.47
CA GLU A 176 -4.78 38.94 5.32
C GLU A 176 -3.31 39.26 4.96
N LYS A 177 -2.80 38.75 3.83
CA LYS A 177 -1.50 39.09 3.25
C LYS A 177 -1.67 39.73 1.88
#